data_ea0576eab3878a491c42ce029c19dfc2
#
_entry.id   ea0576eab3878a491c42ce029c19dfc2
#
_cell.length_a   1.000
_cell.length_b   1.000
_cell.length_c   1.000
_cell.angle_alpha   90.00
_cell.angle_beta   90.00
_cell.angle_gamma   90.00
#
_symmetry.space_group_name_H-M   'P 1'
#
loop_
_entity.id
_entity.type
_entity.pdbx_description
1 polymer ?
#
loop_
_entity_poly.entity_id
_entity_poly.type
_entity_poly.pdbx_seq_one_letter_code
_entity_poly.pdbx_strand_id
1 'polypeptide(L)'
;MANAADGKSDIAEGLKAIISNAPGKTKETSLAKFECHNKNIDIQLCIRGVETIGWKPREKCVTPNGDYNDEKDVQFYHDAPDTFFQLTDGQFAIFFPEDVHAPMIGEGPIKKLVIKVKI
;
A
#
# COMPACT_ATOMS: atom_id res chain seq x y z
N MET A 1 4.16 11.92 -14.99
CA MET A 1 3.63 10.71 -14.36
C MET A 1 2.18 10.43 -14.65
N ALA A 2 1.31 11.43 -14.75
CA ALA A 2 -0.11 11.21 -15.05
C ALA A 2 -0.31 10.50 -16.39
N ASN A 3 0.62 10.61 -17.32
CA ASN A 3 0.56 9.99 -18.64
C ASN A 3 1.38 8.68 -18.71
N ALA A 4 2.02 8.26 -17.62
CA ALA A 4 2.79 7.04 -17.63
C ALA A 4 1.87 5.82 -17.70
N ALA A 5 2.29 4.81 -18.46
CA ALA A 5 1.56 3.57 -18.60
C ALA A 5 1.68 2.72 -17.32
N ASP A 6 0.68 1.89 -17.06
CA ASP A 6 0.72 0.93 -15.99
C ASP A 6 1.86 -0.07 -16.20
N GLY A 7 2.40 -0.56 -15.12
CA GLY A 7 3.42 -1.61 -15.16
C GLY A 7 4.41 -1.50 -14.03
N LYS A 8 5.32 -2.47 -14.04
CA LYS A 8 6.41 -2.57 -13.07
C LYS A 8 7.72 -2.32 -13.77
N SER A 9 8.63 -1.59 -13.13
CA SER A 9 9.98 -1.39 -13.64
C SER A 9 10.98 -1.32 -12.50
N ASP A 10 12.20 -1.80 -12.79
CA ASP A 10 13.32 -1.63 -11.87
C ASP A 10 14.02 -0.31 -12.21
N ILE A 11 13.95 0.65 -11.27
CA ILE A 11 14.58 1.96 -11.47
C ILE A 11 16.09 1.84 -11.26
N ALA A 12 16.48 1.06 -10.25
CA ALA A 12 17.85 0.82 -9.87
C ALA A 12 17.88 -0.43 -8.99
N GLU A 13 19.06 -0.87 -8.60
CA GLU A 13 19.18 -1.97 -7.65
C GLU A 13 18.48 -1.61 -6.35
N GLY A 14 17.57 -2.46 -5.92
CA GLY A 14 16.77 -2.24 -4.70
C GLY A 14 15.65 -1.22 -4.82
N LEU A 15 15.38 -0.71 -6.03
CA LEU A 15 14.29 0.26 -6.28
C LEU A 15 13.38 -0.24 -7.38
N LYS A 16 12.12 -0.51 -7.04
CA LYS A 16 11.08 -0.88 -8.00
C LYS A 16 10.00 0.17 -8.04
N ALA A 17 9.49 0.47 -9.23
CA ALA A 17 8.35 1.34 -9.43
C ALA A 17 7.19 0.53 -9.99
N ILE A 18 6.00 0.71 -9.42
CA ILE A 18 4.77 0.07 -9.88
C ILE A 18 3.75 1.16 -10.12
N ILE A 19 3.32 1.30 -11.38
CA ILE A 19 2.26 2.24 -11.73
C ILE A 19 1.01 1.43 -12.02
N SER A 20 -0.09 1.79 -11.39
CA SER A 20 -1.38 1.14 -11.58
C SER A 20 -2.48 2.16 -11.70
N ASN A 21 -3.51 1.79 -12.47
CA ASN A 21 -4.74 2.56 -12.59
C ASN A 21 -5.88 1.55 -12.45
N ALA A 22 -6.59 1.62 -11.35
CA ALA A 22 -7.61 0.64 -11.01
C ALA A 22 -8.78 1.31 -10.28
N PRO A 23 -9.98 0.70 -10.32
CA PRO A 23 -11.09 1.21 -9.51
C PRO A 23 -10.75 1.08 -8.03
N GLY A 24 -11.23 2.03 -7.23
CA GLY A 24 -11.12 1.95 -5.78
C GLY A 24 -11.85 0.73 -5.24
N LYS A 25 -11.43 0.30 -4.08
CA LYS A 25 -12.01 -0.85 -3.38
C LYS A 25 -12.87 -0.39 -2.21
N THR A 26 -13.81 -1.24 -1.80
CA THR A 26 -14.51 -1.04 -0.53
C THR A 26 -13.55 -1.25 0.64
N LYS A 27 -13.91 -0.74 1.81
CA LYS A 27 -13.13 -0.99 3.03
C LYS A 27 -13.02 -2.49 3.29
N GLU A 28 -14.09 -3.23 3.13
CA GLU A 28 -14.11 -4.67 3.37
C GLU A 28 -13.12 -5.40 2.48
N THR A 29 -13.09 -5.08 1.20
CA THR A 29 -12.17 -5.70 0.24
C THR A 29 -10.71 -5.38 0.57
N SER A 30 -10.42 -4.11 0.86
CA SER A 30 -9.06 -3.69 1.19
C SER A 30 -8.59 -4.28 2.51
N LEU A 31 -9.44 -4.29 3.53
CA LEU A 31 -9.10 -4.82 4.86
C LEU A 31 -8.94 -6.33 4.89
N ALA A 32 -9.44 -7.05 3.89
CA ALA A 32 -9.16 -8.48 3.74
C ALA A 32 -7.65 -8.73 3.51
N LYS A 33 -6.91 -7.70 3.11
CA LYS A 33 -5.46 -7.74 2.88
C LYS A 33 -4.78 -6.59 3.61
N PHE A 34 -5.04 -6.46 4.91
CA PHE A 34 -4.37 -5.50 5.77
C PHE A 34 -2.94 -5.97 6.01
N GLU A 35 -1.96 -5.26 5.44
CA GLU A 35 -0.63 -5.83 5.19
C GLU A 35 0.54 -4.96 5.63
N CYS A 36 1.67 -5.61 5.89
CA CYS A 36 2.97 -4.96 6.02
C CYS A 36 4.06 -5.81 5.38
N HIS A 37 5.25 -5.23 5.28
CA HIS A 37 6.40 -5.84 4.62
C HIS A 37 7.61 -5.85 5.56
N ASN A 38 8.56 -6.75 5.34
CA ASN A 38 9.78 -6.82 6.15
C ASN A 38 11.02 -6.32 5.41
N LYS A 39 11.04 -6.50 4.09
CA LYS A 39 12.25 -6.27 3.28
C LYS A 39 12.23 -4.96 2.51
N ASN A 40 11.10 -4.28 2.49
CA ASN A 40 10.92 -3.08 1.69
C ASN A 40 10.20 -1.99 2.47
N ILE A 41 10.53 -0.75 2.12
CA ILE A 41 9.74 0.43 2.48
C ILE A 41 8.89 0.74 1.25
N ASP A 42 7.59 1.00 1.44
CA ASP A 42 6.70 1.41 0.37
C ASP A 42 6.50 2.92 0.39
N ILE A 43 6.79 3.56 -0.73
CA ILE A 43 6.38 4.96 -0.95
C ILE A 43 5.19 4.91 -1.89
N GLN A 44 4.03 5.37 -1.43
CA GLN A 44 2.78 5.31 -2.19
C GLN A 44 2.32 6.72 -2.53
N LEU A 45 2.35 7.06 -3.80
CA LEU A 45 1.96 8.37 -4.34
C LEU A 45 0.63 8.22 -5.07
N CYS A 46 -0.36 9.01 -4.66
CA CYS A 46 -1.59 9.15 -5.43
C CYS A 46 -1.32 10.10 -6.59
N ILE A 47 -1.29 9.58 -7.82
CA ILE A 47 -1.11 10.41 -9.01
C ILE A 47 -2.42 11.13 -9.32
N ARG A 48 -3.54 10.40 -9.27
CA ARG A 48 -4.87 10.94 -9.59
C ARG A 48 -5.96 10.15 -8.86
N GLY A 49 -6.95 10.86 -8.35
CA GLY A 49 -8.08 10.28 -7.64
C GLY A 49 -8.07 10.62 -6.17
N VAL A 50 -8.90 9.89 -5.41
CA VAL A 50 -8.97 10.01 -3.96
C VAL A 50 -8.82 8.61 -3.38
N GLU A 51 -7.74 8.39 -2.69
CA GLU A 51 -7.45 7.10 -2.06
C GLU A 51 -7.52 7.23 -0.55
N THR A 52 -8.33 6.41 0.08
CA THR A 52 -8.33 6.26 1.54
C THR A 52 -7.46 5.07 1.91
N ILE A 53 -6.64 5.22 2.93
CA ILE A 53 -5.75 4.16 3.42
C ILE A 53 -6.02 3.94 4.89
N GLY A 54 -6.23 2.68 5.28
CA GLY A 54 -6.31 2.29 6.68
C GLY A 54 -4.91 1.99 7.21
N TRP A 55 -4.66 2.32 8.48
CA TRP A 55 -3.35 2.17 9.08
C TRP A 55 -3.42 1.77 10.55
N LYS A 56 -2.46 0.95 10.97
CA LYS A 56 -2.25 0.59 12.38
C LYS A 56 -0.76 0.29 12.61
N PRO A 57 -0.18 0.70 13.75
CA PRO A 57 1.18 0.28 14.08
C PRO A 57 1.26 -1.24 14.21
N ARG A 58 2.25 -1.85 13.58
CA ARG A 58 2.44 -3.31 13.63
C ARG A 58 2.56 -3.84 15.04
N GLU A 59 3.24 -3.11 15.92
CA GLU A 59 3.43 -3.51 17.32
C GLU A 59 2.12 -3.66 18.10
N LYS A 60 1.06 -3.01 17.64
CA LYS A 60 -0.28 -3.10 18.25
C LYS A 60 -1.17 -4.14 17.58
N CYS A 61 -0.73 -4.73 16.48
CA CYS A 61 -1.49 -5.79 15.82
C CYS A 61 -1.32 -7.10 16.57
N VAL A 62 -2.43 -7.78 16.84
CA VAL A 62 -2.44 -8.98 17.68
C VAL A 62 -3.04 -10.20 16.98
N THR A 63 -3.63 -10.05 15.80
CA THR A 63 -4.33 -11.14 15.12
C THR A 63 -3.74 -11.35 13.72
N PRO A 64 -2.61 -12.07 13.59
CA PRO A 64 -2.05 -12.38 12.28
C PRO A 64 -3.03 -13.20 11.45
N ASN A 65 -3.04 -12.93 10.13
CA ASN A 65 -3.80 -13.70 9.16
C ASN A 65 -2.80 -14.51 8.32
N GLY A 66 -2.48 -15.69 8.81
CA GLY A 66 -1.47 -16.54 8.20
C GLY A 66 -0.05 -16.13 8.55
N ASP A 67 0.91 -16.87 8.02
CA ASP A 67 2.33 -16.63 8.24
C ASP A 67 2.89 -15.60 7.26
N TYR A 68 3.99 -14.99 7.63
CA TYR A 68 4.73 -14.11 6.72
C TYR A 68 5.16 -14.89 5.47
N ASN A 69 4.87 -14.32 4.31
CA ASN A 69 5.30 -14.88 3.02
C ASN A 69 6.61 -14.23 2.60
N ASP A 70 7.71 -14.96 2.70
CA ASP A 70 9.05 -14.46 2.40
C ASP A 70 9.24 -14.12 0.92
N GLU A 71 8.65 -14.90 0.04
CA GLU A 71 8.77 -14.70 -1.40
C GLU A 71 8.09 -13.42 -1.87
N LYS A 72 6.90 -13.14 -1.34
CA LYS A 72 6.12 -11.94 -1.67
C LYS A 72 6.39 -10.77 -0.74
N ASP A 73 7.13 -11.02 0.35
CA ASP A 73 7.42 -10.03 1.39
C ASP A 73 6.14 -9.41 1.94
N VAL A 74 5.26 -10.25 2.46
CA VAL A 74 3.98 -9.76 3.00
C VAL A 74 3.53 -10.54 4.22
N GLN A 75 3.07 -9.80 5.24
CA GLN A 75 2.38 -10.31 6.41
C GLN A 75 1.00 -9.65 6.46
N PHE A 76 -0.05 -10.46 6.57
CA PHE A 76 -1.42 -9.97 6.72
C PHE A 76 -1.87 -10.02 8.17
N TYR A 77 -2.84 -9.15 8.50
CA TYR A 77 -3.48 -9.11 9.81
C TYR A 77 -4.99 -9.02 9.69
N HIS A 78 -5.69 -9.60 10.66
CA HIS A 78 -7.15 -9.46 10.80
C HIS A 78 -7.55 -8.26 11.64
N ASP A 79 -6.60 -7.57 12.26
CA ASP A 79 -6.85 -6.41 13.09
C ASP A 79 -7.60 -5.32 12.31
N ALA A 80 -8.34 -4.48 13.04
CA ALA A 80 -8.95 -3.29 12.44
C ALA A 80 -7.94 -2.14 12.46
N PRO A 81 -7.94 -1.26 11.44
CA PRO A 81 -7.10 -0.07 11.45
C PRO A 81 -7.41 0.86 12.63
N ASP A 82 -6.37 1.54 13.12
CA ASP A 82 -6.54 2.58 14.14
C ASP A 82 -7.03 3.89 13.52
N THR A 83 -6.64 4.15 12.28
CA THR A 83 -7.02 5.38 11.58
C THR A 83 -7.12 5.16 10.08
N PHE A 84 -7.86 6.06 9.44
CA PHE A 84 -7.93 6.17 8.00
C PHE A 84 -7.51 7.58 7.62
N PHE A 85 -6.78 7.70 6.50
CA PHE A 85 -6.42 9.00 5.96
C PHE A 85 -6.57 8.96 4.44
N GLN A 86 -6.64 10.14 3.84
CA GLN A 86 -6.84 10.27 2.39
C GLN A 86 -5.61 10.86 1.73
N LEU A 87 -5.29 10.32 0.54
CA LEU A 87 -4.34 10.90 -0.38
C LEU A 87 -5.11 11.35 -1.62
N THR A 88 -4.83 12.54 -2.09
CA THR A 88 -5.35 13.07 -3.34
C THR A 88 -4.18 13.39 -4.28
N ASP A 89 -4.48 13.97 -5.44
CA ASP A 89 -3.50 14.22 -6.50
C ASP A 89 -2.18 14.81 -5.97
N GLY A 90 -1.10 14.08 -6.17
CA GLY A 90 0.25 14.50 -5.81
C GLY A 90 0.65 14.24 -4.37
N GLN A 91 -0.23 13.72 -3.54
CA GLN A 91 0.09 13.40 -2.14
C GLN A 91 0.64 11.99 -2.01
N PHE A 92 1.51 11.78 -1.05
CA PHE A 92 2.12 10.47 -0.83
C PHE A 92 2.24 10.14 0.65
N ALA A 93 2.42 8.85 0.93
CA ALA A 93 2.71 8.34 2.26
C ALA A 93 3.88 7.36 2.16
N ILE A 94 4.67 7.25 3.21
CA ILE A 94 5.78 6.33 3.32
C ILE A 94 5.43 5.30 4.40
N PHE A 95 5.42 4.01 4.01
CA PHE A 95 5.14 2.92 4.94
C PHE A 95 6.42 2.13 5.18
N PHE A 96 6.82 2.09 6.44
CA PHE A 96 7.94 1.28 6.91
C PHE A 96 7.44 -0.12 7.29
N PRO A 97 8.33 -1.08 7.58
CA PRO A 97 7.90 -2.40 8.05
C PRO A 97 6.97 -2.38 9.28
N GLU A 98 7.06 -1.33 10.08
CA GLU A 98 6.23 -1.13 11.28
C GLU A 98 4.82 -0.65 10.96
N ASP A 99 4.51 -0.36 9.71
CA ASP A 99 3.23 0.24 9.30
C ASP A 99 2.36 -0.76 8.56
N VAL A 100 1.33 -1.27 9.25
CA VAL A 100 0.32 -2.12 8.61
C VAL A 100 -0.69 -1.21 7.92
N HIS A 101 -0.97 -1.50 6.65
CA HIS A 101 -1.79 -0.61 5.82
C HIS A 101 -2.74 -1.35 4.90
N ALA A 102 -3.89 -0.72 4.64
CA ALA A 102 -4.92 -1.19 3.71
C ALA A 102 -5.16 -0.10 2.66
N PRO A 103 -4.55 -0.24 1.48
CA PRO A 103 -4.62 0.79 0.44
C PRO A 103 -5.83 0.64 -0.47
N MET A 104 -5.97 1.56 -1.42
CA MET A 104 -6.92 1.52 -2.53
C MET A 104 -8.38 1.67 -2.17
N ILE A 105 -8.70 2.16 -0.99
CA ILE A 105 -10.10 2.37 -0.60
C ILE A 105 -10.62 3.66 -1.29
N GLY A 106 -11.72 3.54 -2.02
CA GLY A 106 -12.32 4.68 -2.69
C GLY A 106 -13.43 4.28 -3.62
N GLU A 107 -14.17 5.26 -4.13
CA GLU A 107 -15.34 5.03 -5.00
C GLU A 107 -15.01 5.14 -6.48
N GLY A 108 -14.00 5.93 -6.83
CA GLY A 108 -13.62 6.18 -8.20
C GLY A 108 -12.32 5.51 -8.61
N PRO A 109 -11.85 5.76 -9.83
CA PRO A 109 -10.57 5.26 -10.27
C PRO A 109 -9.42 5.95 -9.52
N ILE A 110 -8.40 5.17 -9.22
CA ILE A 110 -7.20 5.65 -8.52
C ILE A 110 -6.01 5.29 -9.39
N LYS A 111 -5.22 6.31 -9.78
CA LYS A 111 -3.93 6.10 -10.42
C LYS A 111 -2.84 6.38 -9.40
N LYS A 112 -1.94 5.41 -9.21
CA LYS A 112 -0.91 5.53 -8.17
C LYS A 112 0.42 4.99 -8.63
N LEU A 113 1.46 5.49 -7.99
CA LEU A 113 2.82 4.99 -8.08
C LEU A 113 3.21 4.43 -6.72
N VAL A 114 3.68 3.19 -6.71
CA VAL A 114 4.30 2.60 -5.52
C VAL A 114 5.77 2.38 -5.82
N ILE A 115 6.63 2.95 -4.99
CA ILE A 115 8.06 2.71 -5.05
C ILE A 115 8.44 1.80 -3.89
N LYS A 116 9.03 0.66 -4.20
CA LYS A 116 9.53 -0.26 -3.19
C LYS A 116 11.03 -0.05 -3.04
N VAL A 117 11.44 0.30 -1.84
CA VAL A 117 12.84 0.53 -1.48
C VAL A 117 13.31 -0.63 -0.62
N LYS A 118 14.21 -1.43 -1.16
CA LYS A 118 14.76 -2.58 -0.43
C LYS A 118 15.67 -2.09 0.70
N ILE A 119 15.46 -2.65 1.88
CA ILE A 119 16.26 -2.34 3.06
C ILE A 119 17.01 -3.56 3.58
#